data_5f331f413431eea344458c25b61b2ee1
#
_entry.id   5f331f413431eea344458c25b61b2ee1
#
_cell.length_a   1.000
_cell.length_b   1.000
_cell.length_c   1.000
_cell.angle_alpha   90.00
_cell.angle_beta   90.00
_cell.angle_gamma   90.00
#
_symmetry.space_group_name_H-M   'P 1'
#
loop_
_entity.id
_entity.type
_entity.pdbx_description
1 polymer ?
#
loop_
_entity_poly.entity_id
_entity_poly.type
_entity_poly.pdbx_seq_one_letter_code
_entity_poly.pdbx_strand_id
1 'polypeptide(L)'
;MQRKRSSTKPIVVKIGGSTLGSHDTTLDDLVSLQKKGILPVVVHGGGNKITEWLKKMGVSTSFVRGMRVTDAATLEVVVAVLAGLVNKELVAAIMSKGGKAIGLSGADGGLIQAKIENLELGYVGQVVKVNPEPIKAVLSA
;
A
#
# COMPACT_ATOMS: atom_id res chain seq x y z
N MET A 1 26.81 1.15 -22.20
CA MET A 1 25.65 0.58 -22.93
C MET A 1 24.38 1.16 -22.32
N GLN A 2 23.82 2.24 -22.91
CA GLN A 2 22.59 2.86 -22.39
C GLN A 2 21.41 1.94 -22.75
N ARG A 3 20.77 1.35 -21.74
CA ARG A 3 19.47 0.67 -21.93
C ARG A 3 18.47 1.71 -22.42
N LYS A 4 17.93 1.54 -23.64
CA LYS A 4 16.77 2.29 -24.10
C LYS A 4 15.65 2.14 -23.05
N ARG A 5 15.32 3.23 -22.36
CA ARG A 5 14.16 3.27 -21.47
C ARG A 5 12.92 3.05 -22.34
N SER A 6 12.25 1.92 -22.15
CA SER A 6 10.93 1.70 -22.73
C SER A 6 10.00 2.75 -22.13
N SER A 7 9.35 3.56 -22.96
CA SER A 7 8.40 4.59 -22.56
C SER A 7 7.01 3.99 -22.21
N THR A 8 6.98 2.80 -21.64
CA THR A 8 5.72 2.18 -21.21
C THR A 8 5.20 2.94 -20.00
N LYS A 9 3.98 3.45 -20.11
CA LYS A 9 3.28 4.10 -19.00
C LYS A 9 3.15 3.09 -17.84
N PRO A 10 3.39 3.51 -16.58
CA PRO A 10 3.21 2.62 -15.44
C PRO A 10 1.74 2.19 -15.34
N ILE A 11 1.53 0.95 -14.91
CA ILE A 11 0.20 0.40 -14.67
C ILE A 11 -0.03 0.43 -13.15
N VAL A 12 -1.16 0.98 -12.72
CA VAL A 12 -1.56 0.94 -11.32
C VAL A 12 -2.47 -0.28 -11.10
N VAL A 13 -2.08 -1.15 -10.19
CA VAL A 13 -2.82 -2.35 -9.81
C VAL A 13 -3.26 -2.24 -8.36
N LYS A 14 -4.58 -2.29 -8.11
CA LYS A 14 -5.11 -2.32 -6.74
C LYS A 14 -5.34 -3.76 -6.31
N ILE A 15 -4.75 -4.15 -5.17
CA ILE A 15 -4.96 -5.45 -4.53
C ILE A 15 -5.83 -5.24 -3.30
N GLY A 16 -7.02 -5.87 -3.28
CA GLY A 16 -7.90 -5.88 -2.11
C GLY A 16 -7.33 -6.73 -0.97
N GLY A 17 -7.70 -6.44 0.28
CA GLY A 17 -7.21 -7.19 1.44
C GLY A 17 -7.66 -8.66 1.50
N SER A 18 -8.68 -9.06 0.74
CA SER A 18 -9.16 -10.44 0.62
C SER A 18 -8.47 -11.24 -0.50
N THR A 19 -7.70 -10.57 -1.37
CA THR A 19 -7.09 -11.17 -2.58
C THR A 19 -5.70 -11.77 -2.31
N LEU A 20 -5.12 -11.60 -1.14
CA LEU A 20 -3.80 -12.14 -0.78
C LEU A 20 -3.92 -13.55 -0.15
N GLY A 21 -4.69 -14.43 -0.78
CA GLY A 21 -4.91 -15.82 -0.33
C GLY A 21 -4.03 -16.84 -1.06
N SER A 22 -3.99 -18.07 -0.55
CA SER A 22 -3.11 -19.18 -0.99
C SER A 22 -3.32 -19.69 -2.44
N HIS A 23 -4.34 -19.22 -3.14
CA HIS A 23 -4.64 -19.59 -4.54
C HIS A 23 -4.60 -18.42 -5.51
N ASP A 24 -4.01 -17.28 -5.09
CA ASP A 24 -3.98 -16.05 -5.87
C ASP A 24 -2.72 -15.99 -6.74
N THR A 25 -2.91 -15.91 -8.06
CA THR A 25 -1.83 -15.77 -9.04
C THR A 25 -1.34 -14.31 -9.19
N THR A 26 -1.96 -13.37 -8.50
CA THR A 26 -1.69 -11.92 -8.64
C THR A 26 -0.20 -11.59 -8.55
N LEU A 27 0.51 -12.19 -7.59
CA LEU A 27 1.95 -11.92 -7.42
C LEU A 27 2.79 -12.49 -8.56
N ASP A 28 2.43 -13.66 -9.09
CA ASP A 28 3.09 -14.26 -10.25
C ASP A 28 2.86 -13.43 -11.50
N ASP A 29 1.65 -12.90 -11.66
CA ASP A 29 1.29 -12.00 -12.75
C ASP A 29 2.07 -10.68 -12.69
N LEU A 30 2.21 -10.09 -11.50
CA LEU A 30 3.03 -8.88 -11.29
C LEU A 30 4.50 -9.12 -11.67
N VAL A 31 5.07 -10.24 -11.24
CA VAL A 31 6.44 -10.63 -11.60
C VAL A 31 6.57 -10.89 -13.11
N SER A 32 5.55 -11.50 -13.72
CA SER A 32 5.51 -11.71 -15.17
C SER A 32 5.46 -10.39 -15.94
N LEU A 33 4.71 -9.39 -15.47
CA LEU A 33 4.69 -8.05 -16.03
C LEU A 33 6.07 -7.40 -15.97
N GLN A 34 6.75 -7.48 -14.82
CA GLN A 34 8.12 -6.96 -14.67
C GLN A 34 9.10 -7.60 -15.65
N LYS A 35 9.03 -8.92 -15.83
CA LYS A 35 9.88 -9.64 -16.81
C LYS A 35 9.65 -9.19 -18.24
N LYS A 36 8.44 -8.71 -18.56
CA LYS A 36 8.09 -8.11 -19.86
C LYS A 36 8.47 -6.62 -19.97
N GLY A 37 9.12 -6.05 -18.94
CA GLY A 37 9.53 -4.64 -18.91
C GLY A 37 8.42 -3.66 -18.53
N ILE A 38 7.27 -4.16 -18.04
CA ILE A 38 6.19 -3.34 -17.51
C ILE A 38 6.42 -3.20 -16.01
N LEU A 39 6.40 -1.97 -15.49
CA LEU A 39 6.63 -1.69 -14.06
C LEU A 39 5.30 -1.36 -13.38
N PRO A 40 4.66 -2.32 -12.69
CA PRO A 40 3.40 -2.07 -11.99
C PRO A 40 3.64 -1.27 -10.71
N VAL A 41 2.74 -0.31 -10.46
CA VAL A 41 2.59 0.36 -9.17
C VAL A 41 1.44 -0.33 -8.44
N VAL A 42 1.74 -1.02 -7.36
CA VAL A 42 0.76 -1.80 -6.60
C VAL A 42 0.21 -0.96 -5.45
N VAL A 43 -1.11 -0.85 -5.37
CA VAL A 43 -1.81 -0.24 -4.23
C VAL A 43 -2.51 -1.35 -3.45
N HIS A 44 -2.13 -1.55 -2.20
CA HIS A 44 -2.71 -2.58 -1.35
C HIS A 44 -3.51 -2.01 -0.18
N GLY A 45 -4.45 -2.80 0.31
CA GLY A 45 -5.17 -2.56 1.56
C GLY A 45 -4.69 -3.50 2.67
N GLY A 46 -5.53 -3.71 3.67
CA GLY A 46 -5.22 -4.58 4.82
C GLY A 46 -6.20 -4.41 5.98
N GLY A 47 -7.44 -3.99 5.69
CA GLY A 47 -8.45 -3.71 6.72
C GLY A 47 -8.70 -4.86 7.69
N ASN A 48 -8.76 -6.10 7.19
CA ASN A 48 -8.94 -7.29 8.02
C ASN A 48 -7.75 -7.51 8.97
N LYS A 49 -6.53 -7.31 8.47
CA LYS A 49 -5.30 -7.43 9.27
C LYS A 49 -5.24 -6.35 10.36
N ILE A 50 -5.65 -5.11 10.04
CA ILE A 50 -5.77 -4.04 11.03
C ILE A 50 -6.76 -4.44 12.13
N THR A 51 -7.94 -4.96 11.77
CA THR A 51 -8.95 -5.38 12.75
C THR A 51 -8.42 -6.48 13.66
N GLU A 52 -7.72 -7.48 13.11
CA GLU A 52 -7.09 -8.56 13.87
C GLU A 52 -6.06 -8.00 14.89
N TRP A 53 -5.21 -7.08 14.45
CA TRP A 53 -4.18 -6.50 15.32
C TRP A 53 -4.75 -5.58 16.39
N LEU A 54 -5.75 -4.75 16.07
CA LEU A 54 -6.45 -3.94 17.07
C LEU A 54 -7.06 -4.82 18.16
N LYS A 55 -7.71 -5.93 17.77
CA LYS A 55 -8.25 -6.91 18.72
C LYS A 55 -7.17 -7.52 19.61
N LYS A 56 -6.02 -7.93 19.04
CA LYS A 56 -4.87 -8.48 19.80
C LYS A 56 -4.31 -7.48 20.80
N MET A 57 -4.34 -6.20 20.46
CA MET A 57 -3.82 -5.13 21.33
C MET A 57 -4.86 -4.59 22.31
N GLY A 58 -6.10 -5.12 22.29
CA GLY A 58 -7.18 -4.65 23.17
C GLY A 58 -7.70 -3.26 22.80
N VAL A 59 -7.43 -2.78 21.58
CA VAL A 59 -7.92 -1.48 21.09
C VAL A 59 -9.30 -1.65 20.47
N SER A 60 -10.27 -0.91 21.00
CA SER A 60 -11.64 -0.89 20.46
C SER A 60 -11.66 -0.24 19.08
N THR A 61 -12.51 -0.72 18.20
CA THR A 61 -12.68 -0.15 16.86
C THR A 61 -14.16 -0.03 16.51
N SER A 62 -14.51 1.06 15.85
CA SER A 62 -15.84 1.31 15.31
C SER A 62 -15.78 1.80 13.87
N PHE A 63 -16.89 1.73 13.19
CA PHE A 63 -17.01 2.16 11.79
C PHE A 63 -18.20 3.10 11.64
N VAL A 64 -18.00 4.15 10.87
CA VAL A 64 -19.06 5.09 10.46
C VAL A 64 -19.07 5.11 8.94
N ARG A 65 -20.19 4.76 8.32
CA ARG A 65 -20.35 4.69 6.85
C ARG A 65 -19.24 3.89 6.14
N GLY A 66 -18.81 2.78 6.76
CA GLY A 66 -17.76 1.91 6.21
C GLY A 66 -16.33 2.41 6.44
N MET A 67 -16.14 3.59 7.00
CA MET A 67 -14.83 4.12 7.38
C MET A 67 -14.54 3.85 8.86
N ARG A 68 -13.33 3.43 9.15
CA ARG A 68 -12.90 3.17 10.53
C ARG A 68 -12.72 4.49 11.27
N VAL A 69 -13.36 4.63 12.42
CA VAL A 69 -13.04 5.70 13.36
C VAL A 69 -11.61 5.47 13.85
N THR A 70 -10.74 6.44 13.63
CA THR A 70 -9.29 6.30 13.80
C THR A 70 -8.79 7.36 14.79
N ASP A 71 -8.75 7.01 16.06
CA ASP A 71 -8.09 7.81 17.08
C ASP A 71 -6.57 7.62 17.04
N ALA A 72 -5.83 8.24 17.95
CA ALA A 72 -4.37 8.17 17.97
C ALA A 72 -3.86 6.73 18.15
N ALA A 73 -4.44 5.96 19.07
CA ALA A 73 -4.03 4.58 19.31
C ALA A 73 -4.34 3.68 18.11
N THR A 74 -5.50 3.86 17.51
CA THR A 74 -5.87 3.15 16.27
C THR A 74 -4.94 3.53 15.12
N LEU A 75 -4.55 4.80 14.98
CA LEU A 75 -3.64 5.26 13.93
C LEU A 75 -2.27 4.58 14.02
N GLU A 76 -1.71 4.47 15.22
CA GLU A 76 -0.43 3.78 15.44
C GLU A 76 -0.48 2.34 14.92
N VAL A 77 -1.54 1.61 15.23
CA VAL A 77 -1.75 0.24 14.75
C VAL A 77 -1.93 0.20 13.23
N VAL A 78 -2.73 1.12 12.67
CA VAL A 78 -2.94 1.22 11.22
C VAL A 78 -1.63 1.44 10.48
N VAL A 79 -0.79 2.38 10.95
CA VAL A 79 0.52 2.66 10.34
C VAL A 79 1.44 1.45 10.45
N ALA A 80 1.57 0.86 11.64
CA ALA A 80 2.42 -0.31 11.86
C ALA A 80 1.99 -1.50 10.99
N VAL A 81 0.71 -1.76 10.88
CA VAL A 81 0.18 -2.89 10.12
C VAL A 81 0.25 -2.65 8.62
N LEU A 82 -0.20 -1.50 8.12
CA LEU A 82 -0.22 -1.27 6.66
C LEU A 82 1.16 -0.96 6.10
N ALA A 83 1.87 0.02 6.64
CA ALA A 83 3.15 0.45 6.11
C ALA A 83 4.32 -0.46 6.53
N GLY A 84 4.19 -1.11 7.68
CA GLY A 84 5.15 -2.07 8.18
C GLY A 84 4.83 -3.50 7.73
N LEU A 85 3.91 -4.15 8.41
CA LEU A 85 3.67 -5.60 8.26
C LEU A 85 3.21 -5.97 6.85
N VAL A 86 2.03 -5.52 6.43
CA VAL A 86 1.42 -5.93 5.14
C VAL A 86 2.28 -5.50 3.97
N ASN A 87 2.78 -4.26 3.99
CA ASN A 87 3.64 -3.74 2.94
C ASN A 87 4.92 -4.57 2.78
N LYS A 88 5.59 -4.90 3.88
CA LYS A 88 6.85 -5.67 3.83
C LYS A 88 6.64 -7.16 3.55
N GLU A 89 5.55 -7.75 4.01
CA GLU A 89 5.15 -9.11 3.61
C GLU A 89 4.94 -9.19 2.10
N LEU A 90 4.27 -8.19 1.50
CA LEU A 90 4.05 -8.13 0.06
C LEU A 90 5.36 -7.94 -0.72
N VAL A 91 6.23 -7.05 -0.27
CA VAL A 91 7.57 -6.87 -0.87
C VAL A 91 8.36 -8.18 -0.84
N ALA A 92 8.42 -8.84 0.32
CA ALA A 92 9.15 -10.10 0.47
C ALA A 92 8.56 -11.21 -0.42
N ALA A 93 7.23 -11.29 -0.53
CA ALA A 93 6.56 -12.27 -1.37
C ALA A 93 6.83 -12.05 -2.87
N ILE A 94 6.86 -10.81 -3.35
CA ILE A 94 7.23 -10.50 -4.73
C ILE A 94 8.70 -10.87 -4.99
N MET A 95 9.59 -10.53 -4.05
CA MET A 95 11.02 -10.83 -4.18
C MET A 95 11.30 -12.34 -4.17
N SER A 96 10.60 -13.12 -3.34
CA SER A 96 10.72 -14.59 -3.30
C SER A 96 10.33 -15.27 -4.61
N LYS A 97 9.49 -14.62 -5.43
CA LYS A 97 9.10 -15.06 -6.78
C LYS A 97 10.04 -14.54 -7.89
N GLY A 98 11.15 -13.91 -7.51
CA GLY A 98 12.16 -13.37 -8.45
C GLY A 98 11.78 -12.00 -9.03
N GLY A 99 10.79 -11.32 -8.48
CA GLY A 99 10.48 -9.93 -8.81
C GLY A 99 11.39 -8.95 -8.04
N LYS A 100 11.26 -7.66 -8.34
CA LYS A 100 11.88 -6.56 -7.59
C LYS A 100 10.77 -5.66 -7.05
N ALA A 101 10.84 -5.31 -5.79
CA ALA A 101 9.83 -4.45 -5.17
C ALA A 101 10.43 -3.54 -4.11
N ILE A 102 9.89 -2.33 -4.01
CA ILE A 102 10.13 -1.37 -2.94
C ILE A 102 8.76 -0.99 -2.39
N GLY A 103 8.60 -1.04 -1.08
CA GLY A 103 7.36 -0.65 -0.43
C GLY A 103 7.42 0.78 0.09
N LEU A 104 6.46 1.59 -0.33
CA LEU A 104 6.25 2.97 0.10
C LEU A 104 4.90 3.11 0.80
N SER A 105 4.75 4.16 1.57
CA SER A 105 3.49 4.64 2.13
C SER A 105 3.20 6.06 1.62
N GLY A 106 2.01 6.57 1.89
CA GLY A 106 1.66 7.96 1.54
C GLY A 106 2.54 9.02 2.21
N ALA A 107 3.19 8.67 3.34
CA ALA A 107 4.08 9.58 4.07
C ALA A 107 5.45 9.74 3.40
N ASP A 108 5.91 8.72 2.65
CA ASP A 108 7.25 8.71 2.09
C ASP A 108 7.42 9.81 1.01
N GLY A 109 8.36 10.73 1.26
CA GLY A 109 8.62 11.87 0.37
C GLY A 109 7.42 12.79 0.16
N GLY A 110 6.43 12.76 1.05
CA GLY A 110 5.20 13.55 0.91
C GLY A 110 4.34 13.09 -0.27
N LEU A 111 4.35 11.80 -0.58
CA LEU A 111 3.60 11.19 -1.69
C LEU A 111 2.11 11.54 -1.64
N ILE A 112 1.49 11.48 -0.45
CA ILE A 112 0.09 11.85 -0.24
C ILE A 112 0.01 12.80 0.95
N GLN A 113 -0.60 13.97 0.73
CA GLN A 113 -0.94 14.90 1.79
C GLN A 113 -2.45 14.92 1.97
N ALA A 114 -2.88 14.85 3.21
CA ALA A 114 -4.30 14.85 3.59
C ALA A 114 -4.57 15.88 4.69
N LYS A 115 -5.81 16.33 4.78
CA LYS A 115 -6.34 17.10 5.90
C LYS A 115 -7.47 16.31 6.56
N ILE A 116 -7.68 16.50 7.84
CA ILE A 116 -8.82 15.90 8.55
C ILE A 116 -10.11 16.40 7.89
N GLU A 117 -10.97 15.47 7.52
CA GLU A 117 -12.24 15.78 6.86
C GLU A 117 -13.39 15.89 7.86
N ASN A 118 -13.44 14.96 8.82
CA ASN A 118 -14.50 14.86 9.81
C ASN A 118 -13.92 14.48 11.17
N LEU A 119 -14.15 15.30 12.18
CA LEU A 119 -13.69 15.06 13.55
C LEU A 119 -14.25 13.76 14.17
N GLU A 120 -15.46 13.34 13.76
CA GLU A 120 -16.03 12.06 14.22
C GLU A 120 -15.21 10.84 13.77
N LEU A 121 -14.50 10.96 12.67
CA LEU A 121 -13.64 9.90 12.13
C LEU A 121 -12.20 9.95 12.66
N GLY A 122 -11.85 10.99 13.43
CA GLY A 122 -10.51 11.19 13.95
C GLY A 122 -9.50 11.46 12.83
N TYR A 123 -8.44 10.66 12.77
CA TYR A 123 -7.34 10.81 11.79
C TYR A 123 -7.65 10.24 10.39
N VAL A 124 -8.90 10.18 10.01
CA VAL A 124 -9.29 9.93 8.62
C VAL A 124 -9.20 11.24 7.86
N GLY A 125 -8.48 11.24 6.75
CA GLY A 125 -8.18 12.44 6.00
C GLY A 125 -8.67 12.42 4.57
N GLN A 126 -9.04 13.60 4.07
CA GLN A 126 -9.26 13.85 2.66
C GLN A 126 -7.93 14.20 2.00
N VAL A 127 -7.60 13.54 0.88
CA VAL A 127 -6.40 13.82 0.10
C VAL A 127 -6.51 15.21 -0.51
N VAL A 128 -5.52 16.07 -0.25
CA VAL A 128 -5.48 17.46 -0.76
C VAL A 128 -4.35 17.69 -1.76
N LYS A 129 -3.30 16.85 -1.73
CA LYS A 129 -2.18 16.96 -2.67
C LYS A 129 -1.51 15.60 -2.85
N VAL A 130 -1.03 15.34 -4.05
CA VAL A 130 -0.23 14.14 -4.39
C VAL A 130 1.10 14.59 -5.00
N ASN A 131 2.20 13.99 -4.53
CA ASN A 131 3.53 14.15 -5.09
C ASN A 131 3.99 12.83 -5.71
N PRO A 132 3.96 12.64 -7.03
CA PRO A 132 4.34 11.37 -7.67
C PRO A 132 5.86 11.15 -7.77
N GLU A 133 6.69 12.12 -7.42
CA GLU A 133 8.14 12.07 -7.62
C GLU A 133 8.83 10.88 -6.89
N PRO A 134 8.45 10.49 -5.66
CA PRO A 134 9.02 9.30 -5.02
C PRO A 134 8.78 8.03 -5.84
N ILE A 135 7.57 7.85 -6.38
CA ILE A 135 7.24 6.69 -7.24
C ILE A 135 8.05 6.75 -8.53
N LYS A 136 8.14 7.90 -9.20
CA LYS A 136 8.91 8.06 -10.43
C LYS A 136 10.41 7.76 -10.20
N ALA A 137 10.96 8.21 -9.08
CA ALA A 137 12.35 7.93 -8.71
C ALA A 137 12.60 6.42 -8.59
N VAL A 138 11.74 5.69 -7.87
CA VAL A 138 11.83 4.23 -7.73
C VAL A 138 11.68 3.52 -9.07
N LEU A 139 10.73 3.93 -9.92
CA LEU A 139 10.53 3.32 -11.24
C LEU A 139 11.68 3.60 -12.22
N SER A 140 12.52 4.60 -11.92
CA SER A 140 13.67 4.99 -12.74
C SER A 140 14.96 4.29 -12.35
N ALA A 141 15.01 3.70 -11.16
CA ALA A 141 16.17 2.99 -10.62
C ALA A 141 16.27 1.57 -11.19
#